data_d3d9a236e4b9d5f3b1c93798ff2718b2
#
_entry.id   d3d9a236e4b9d5f3b1c93798ff2718b2
#
_cell.length_a   1.000
_cell.length_b   1.000
_cell.length_c   1.000
_cell.angle_alpha   90.00
_cell.angle_beta   90.00
_cell.angle_gamma   90.00
#
_symmetry.space_group_name_H-M   'P 1'
#
loop_
_entity.id
_entity.type
_entity.pdbx_description
1 polymer ?
#
loop_
_entity_poly.entity_id
_entity_poly.type
_entity_poly.pdbx_seq_one_letter_code
_entity_poly.pdbx_strand_id
1 'polypeptide(L)'
;MNKVLLLNGSPHQFGCTHTALREVSDALEDSGIATEILHIGGLNIPGCKACDYCHRTGQCIMDEDPVNQVINKMKECSGLVVGSPVYFGGPSGTLVSLLERAFYACGSYMHGKPGAAIASCRRSGTTATFDRLNKFFTISQMPVVSTQYWNGVHGNNPDEVLHDLEGMQTMRTLGRNMAWMIKCFEAGKAVGIEFPEQEERVSTNFIR
;
A
#
# COMPACT_ATOMS: atom_id res chain seq x y z
N MET A 1 -11.41 -10.14 12.34
CA MET A 1 -11.48 -10.68 10.97
C MET A 1 -10.36 -10.01 10.18
N ASN A 2 -9.49 -10.79 9.54
CA ASN A 2 -8.37 -10.22 8.77
C ASN A 2 -8.88 -9.52 7.53
N LYS A 3 -8.42 -8.28 7.31
CA LYS A 3 -8.84 -7.45 6.18
C LYS A 3 -7.62 -6.74 5.58
N VAL A 4 -7.47 -6.79 4.28
CA VAL A 4 -6.45 -6.04 3.53
C VAL A 4 -7.09 -4.78 2.94
N LEU A 5 -6.44 -3.64 3.18
CA LEU A 5 -6.80 -2.38 2.55
C LEU A 5 -6.03 -2.22 1.25
N LEU A 6 -6.74 -1.90 0.15
CA LEU A 6 -6.13 -1.65 -1.15
C LEU A 6 -6.42 -0.20 -1.56
N LEU A 7 -5.36 0.59 -1.82
CA LEU A 7 -5.49 1.99 -2.22
C LEU A 7 -5.30 2.13 -3.73
N ASN A 8 -6.34 2.62 -4.42
CA ASN A 8 -6.28 2.91 -5.85
C ASN A 8 -5.89 4.38 -6.07
N GLY A 9 -4.63 4.62 -6.41
CA GLY A 9 -4.06 5.95 -6.69
C GLY A 9 -4.28 6.46 -8.11
N SER A 10 -5.01 5.72 -8.97
CA SER A 10 -5.35 6.18 -10.32
C SER A 10 -6.49 7.21 -10.28
N PRO A 11 -6.44 8.29 -11.09
CA PRO A 11 -7.58 9.20 -11.28
C PRO A 11 -8.76 8.50 -11.94
N HIS A 12 -8.54 7.40 -12.65
CA HIS A 12 -9.57 6.56 -13.24
C HIS A 12 -10.00 5.47 -12.26
N GLN A 13 -11.19 5.63 -11.67
CA GLN A 13 -11.71 4.73 -10.64
C GLN A 13 -11.68 3.25 -11.06
N PHE A 14 -12.07 2.95 -12.28
CA PHE A 14 -12.13 1.59 -12.84
C PHE A 14 -11.11 1.39 -13.99
N GLY A 15 -9.95 2.05 -13.91
CA GLY A 15 -8.87 1.97 -14.91
C GLY A 15 -7.91 0.80 -14.66
N CYS A 16 -6.77 0.81 -15.36
CA CYS A 16 -5.74 -0.26 -15.31
C CYS A 16 -5.28 -0.60 -13.89
N THR A 17 -5.05 0.42 -13.04
CA THR A 17 -4.65 0.19 -11.65
C THR A 17 -5.72 -0.55 -10.86
N HIS A 18 -7.00 -0.19 -11.06
CA HIS A 18 -8.12 -0.89 -10.42
C HIS A 18 -8.20 -2.34 -10.86
N THR A 19 -8.02 -2.61 -12.16
CA THR A 19 -8.02 -3.99 -12.69
C THR A 19 -6.95 -4.85 -12.01
N ALA A 20 -5.73 -4.31 -11.85
CA ALA A 20 -4.67 -5.00 -11.13
C ALA A 20 -5.00 -5.22 -9.64
N LEU A 21 -5.51 -4.19 -8.96
CA LEU A 21 -5.92 -4.29 -7.55
C LEU A 21 -7.08 -5.26 -7.34
N ARG A 22 -7.99 -5.34 -8.29
CA ARG A 22 -9.12 -6.27 -8.25
C ARG A 22 -8.65 -7.72 -8.32
N GLU A 23 -7.69 -8.04 -9.20
CA GLU A 23 -7.09 -9.37 -9.30
C GLU A 23 -6.40 -9.79 -8.00
N VAL A 24 -5.69 -8.85 -7.32
CA VAL A 24 -5.11 -9.11 -6.00
C VAL A 24 -6.21 -9.34 -4.95
N SER A 25 -7.26 -8.51 -4.98
CA SER A 25 -8.42 -8.61 -4.08
C SER A 25 -9.09 -9.98 -4.21
N ASP A 26 -9.37 -10.42 -5.44
CA ASP A 26 -10.01 -11.71 -5.70
C ASP A 26 -9.14 -12.88 -5.17
N ALA A 27 -7.82 -12.83 -5.39
CA ALA A 27 -6.90 -13.86 -4.89
C ALA A 27 -6.80 -13.87 -3.35
N LEU A 28 -6.93 -12.70 -2.68
CA LEU A 28 -7.03 -12.60 -1.23
C LEU A 28 -8.35 -13.18 -0.71
N GLU A 29 -9.47 -12.84 -1.34
CA GLU A 29 -10.81 -13.30 -0.97
C GLU A 29 -10.95 -14.82 -1.17
N ASP A 30 -10.45 -15.37 -2.27
CA ASP A 30 -10.34 -16.81 -2.51
C ASP A 30 -9.50 -17.51 -1.44
N SER A 31 -8.56 -16.79 -0.85
CA SER A 31 -7.74 -17.26 0.26
C SER A 31 -8.37 -17.00 1.64
N GLY A 32 -9.61 -16.50 1.73
CA GLY A 32 -10.33 -16.24 2.96
C GLY A 32 -9.91 -14.97 3.72
N ILE A 33 -9.30 -14.02 3.06
CA ILE A 33 -8.95 -12.71 3.61
C ILE A 33 -9.88 -11.65 3.01
N ALA A 34 -10.62 -10.95 3.86
CA ALA A 34 -11.50 -9.86 3.40
C ALA A 34 -10.70 -8.69 2.81
N THR A 35 -11.29 -7.97 1.86
CA THR A 35 -10.64 -6.83 1.20
C THR A 35 -11.50 -5.58 1.19
N GLU A 36 -10.86 -4.44 1.02
CA GLU A 36 -11.51 -3.15 0.77
C GLU A 36 -10.66 -2.31 -0.18
N ILE A 37 -11.19 -1.98 -1.37
CA ILE A 37 -10.53 -1.11 -2.33
C ILE A 37 -11.06 0.33 -2.16
N LEU A 38 -10.16 1.27 -1.85
CA LEU A 38 -10.47 2.69 -1.79
C LEU A 38 -9.92 3.43 -3.00
N HIS A 39 -10.77 4.19 -3.67
CA HIS A 39 -10.36 5.06 -4.77
C HIS A 39 -9.89 6.41 -4.23
N ILE A 40 -8.60 6.72 -4.45
CA ILE A 40 -7.91 7.90 -3.92
C ILE A 40 -7.53 8.89 -5.04
N GLY A 41 -7.17 8.39 -6.21
CA GLY A 41 -6.52 9.18 -7.25
C GLY A 41 -7.37 10.31 -7.87
N GLY A 42 -8.69 10.25 -7.74
CA GLY A 42 -9.61 11.31 -8.20
C GLY A 42 -9.85 12.43 -7.19
N LEU A 43 -9.23 12.37 -6.00
CA LEU A 43 -9.49 13.30 -4.90
C LEU A 43 -8.48 14.46 -4.89
N ASN A 44 -8.88 15.59 -4.28
CA ASN A 44 -7.96 16.69 -4.03
C ASN A 44 -7.31 16.53 -2.66
N ILE A 45 -6.06 16.05 -2.64
CA ILE A 45 -5.31 15.77 -1.42
C ILE A 45 -4.03 16.61 -1.41
N PRO A 46 -3.97 17.68 -0.60
CA PRO A 46 -2.77 18.49 -0.48
C PRO A 46 -1.64 17.72 0.22
N GLY A 47 -0.39 18.09 -0.10
CA GLY A 47 0.81 17.53 0.52
C GLY A 47 0.94 17.82 2.01
N CYS A 48 1.86 17.13 2.68
CA CYS A 48 2.15 17.33 4.10
C CYS A 48 2.73 18.73 4.35
N LYS A 49 2.25 19.42 5.40
CA LYS A 49 2.72 20.74 5.84
C LYS A 49 3.82 20.69 6.91
N ALA A 50 4.29 19.50 7.27
CA ALA A 50 5.31 19.28 8.31
C ALA A 50 5.00 20.02 9.64
N CYS A 51 3.75 20.01 10.08
CA CYS A 51 3.29 20.71 11.29
C CYS A 51 3.41 19.88 12.58
N ASP A 52 3.84 18.65 12.51
CA ASP A 52 4.05 17.67 13.58
C ASP A 52 2.83 17.41 14.49
N TYR A 53 1.65 17.90 14.11
CA TYR A 53 0.41 17.66 14.86
C TYR A 53 0.10 16.16 15.01
N CYS A 54 0.34 15.38 13.97
CA CYS A 54 0.08 13.95 13.94
C CYS A 54 0.97 13.13 14.88
N HIS A 55 2.17 13.58 15.24
CA HIS A 55 3.04 12.91 16.22
C HIS A 55 2.42 12.84 17.63
N ARG A 56 1.52 13.79 17.94
CA ARG A 56 0.84 13.84 19.24
C ARG A 56 -0.54 13.21 19.23
N THR A 57 -1.20 13.22 18.08
CA THR A 57 -2.62 12.85 17.98
C THR A 57 -2.87 11.57 17.19
N GLY A 58 -1.90 11.12 16.39
CA GLY A 58 -2.07 10.02 15.44
C GLY A 58 -3.05 10.32 14.31
N GLN A 59 -3.33 11.62 14.04
CA GLN A 59 -4.24 12.10 13.00
C GLN A 59 -3.63 13.31 12.29
N CYS A 60 -3.96 13.53 11.03
CA CYS A 60 -3.56 14.76 10.33
C CYS A 60 -4.42 15.95 10.78
N ILE A 61 -3.81 17.13 10.92
CA ILE A 61 -4.55 18.36 11.27
C ILE A 61 -5.50 18.81 10.14
N MET A 62 -5.16 18.47 8.89
CA MET A 62 -6.03 18.76 7.72
C MET A 62 -7.05 17.64 7.63
N ASP A 63 -8.33 17.95 7.83
CA ASP A 63 -9.44 17.02 7.97
C ASP A 63 -10.58 17.25 6.92
N GLU A 64 -10.36 18.18 5.99
CA GLU A 64 -11.27 18.48 4.90
C GLU A 64 -11.19 17.45 3.74
N ASP A 65 -10.32 16.47 3.86
CA ASP A 65 -10.09 15.39 2.90
C ASP A 65 -10.09 14.00 3.59
N PRO A 66 -10.13 12.90 2.85
CA PRO A 66 -10.32 11.57 3.44
C PRO A 66 -9.06 10.98 4.13
N VAL A 67 -7.95 11.72 4.26
CA VAL A 67 -6.70 11.16 4.81
C VAL A 67 -6.89 10.59 6.21
N ASN A 68 -7.63 11.27 7.10
CA ASN A 68 -7.89 10.75 8.45
C ASN A 68 -8.76 9.49 8.45
N GLN A 69 -9.68 9.35 7.50
CA GLN A 69 -10.45 8.12 7.33
C GLN A 69 -9.54 6.96 6.88
N VAL A 70 -8.62 7.23 5.94
CA VAL A 70 -7.63 6.24 5.49
C VAL A 70 -6.69 5.86 6.63
N ILE A 71 -6.20 6.81 7.43
CA ILE A 71 -5.38 6.56 8.63
C ILE A 71 -6.09 5.57 9.57
N ASN A 72 -7.37 5.76 9.85
CA ASN A 72 -8.12 4.86 10.72
C ASN A 72 -8.22 3.45 10.12
N LYS A 73 -8.53 3.34 8.82
CA LYS A 73 -8.55 2.04 8.12
C LYS A 73 -7.18 1.36 8.09
N MET A 74 -6.08 2.10 7.93
CA MET A 74 -4.72 1.57 8.00
C MET A 74 -4.38 1.02 9.39
N LYS A 75 -4.82 1.68 10.46
CA LYS A 75 -4.63 1.18 11.83
C LYS A 75 -5.34 -0.17 12.05
N GLU A 76 -6.49 -0.36 11.45
CA GLU A 76 -7.36 -1.55 11.62
C GLU A 76 -7.03 -2.70 10.66
N CYS A 77 -6.38 -2.43 9.52
CA CYS A 77 -6.12 -3.47 8.52
C CYS A 77 -5.03 -4.45 8.96
N SER A 78 -5.08 -5.66 8.40
CA SER A 78 -4.05 -6.70 8.58
C SER A 78 -2.95 -6.65 7.51
N GLY A 79 -3.12 -5.86 6.47
CA GLY A 79 -2.16 -5.66 5.38
C GLY A 79 -2.57 -4.50 4.48
N LEU A 80 -1.63 -3.98 3.72
CA LEU A 80 -1.84 -2.81 2.84
C LEU A 80 -1.30 -3.08 1.44
N VAL A 81 -2.13 -2.86 0.42
CA VAL A 81 -1.70 -2.83 -0.99
C VAL A 81 -1.91 -1.43 -1.54
N VAL A 82 -0.90 -0.90 -2.22
CA VAL A 82 -0.95 0.44 -2.82
C VAL A 82 -0.73 0.34 -4.32
N GLY A 83 -1.74 0.69 -5.10
CA GLY A 83 -1.68 0.69 -6.57
C GLY A 83 -1.58 2.10 -7.14
N SER A 84 -0.67 2.31 -8.09
CA SER A 84 -0.48 3.59 -8.78
C SER A 84 -0.32 3.42 -10.28
N PRO A 85 -0.89 4.32 -11.10
CA PRO A 85 -0.41 4.50 -12.46
C PRO A 85 0.99 5.11 -12.43
N VAL A 86 1.75 4.91 -13.51
CA VAL A 86 3.05 5.56 -13.71
C VAL A 86 2.86 6.92 -14.37
N TYR A 87 3.26 7.99 -13.69
CA TYR A 87 3.32 9.35 -14.21
C TYR A 87 4.75 9.88 -14.15
N PHE A 88 5.34 10.17 -15.30
CA PHE A 88 6.74 10.67 -15.40
C PHE A 88 7.76 9.79 -14.64
N GLY A 89 7.56 8.46 -14.71
CA GLY A 89 8.44 7.50 -14.04
C GLY A 89 8.25 7.39 -12.53
N GLY A 90 7.15 7.88 -11.98
CA GLY A 90 6.82 7.82 -10.55
C GLY A 90 5.34 7.55 -10.28
N PRO A 91 4.94 7.39 -9.02
CA PRO A 91 3.55 7.23 -8.63
C PRO A 91 2.76 8.54 -8.77
N SER A 92 1.44 8.45 -8.80
CA SER A 92 0.55 9.62 -8.85
C SER A 92 0.76 10.54 -7.64
N GLY A 93 0.79 11.86 -7.88
CA GLY A 93 1.04 12.85 -6.83
C GLY A 93 0.00 12.82 -5.71
N THR A 94 -1.27 12.64 -6.04
CA THR A 94 -2.38 12.52 -5.06
C THR A 94 -2.14 11.35 -4.11
N LEU A 95 -1.75 10.19 -4.64
CA LEU A 95 -1.44 9.02 -3.81
C LEU A 95 -0.24 9.29 -2.89
N VAL A 96 0.83 9.89 -3.42
CA VAL A 96 2.02 10.21 -2.61
C VAL A 96 1.67 11.18 -1.50
N SER A 97 0.89 12.24 -1.79
CA SER A 97 0.43 13.21 -0.78
C SER A 97 -0.37 12.54 0.35
N LEU A 98 -1.25 11.60 0.00
CA LEU A 98 -1.97 10.81 0.99
C LEU A 98 -1.01 9.95 1.82
N LEU A 99 -0.12 9.18 1.17
CA LEU A 99 0.79 8.27 1.86
C LEU A 99 1.75 9.00 2.79
N GLU A 100 2.31 10.14 2.38
CA GLU A 100 3.18 10.95 3.24
C GLU A 100 2.45 11.36 4.52
N ARG A 101 1.24 11.87 4.41
CA ARG A 101 0.44 12.28 5.56
C ARG A 101 0.00 11.10 6.42
N ALA A 102 -0.45 10.01 5.80
CA ALA A 102 -0.92 8.83 6.52
C ALA A 102 0.24 8.12 7.27
N PHE A 103 1.36 7.87 6.61
CA PHE A 103 2.50 7.21 7.25
C PHE A 103 3.19 8.08 8.30
N TYR A 104 3.15 9.41 8.17
CA TYR A 104 3.61 10.31 9.25
C TYR A 104 2.73 10.19 10.49
N ALA A 105 1.42 9.96 10.32
CA ALA A 105 0.47 9.86 11.42
C ALA A 105 0.36 8.46 12.03
N CYS A 106 0.49 7.41 11.24
CA CYS A 106 0.20 6.05 11.70
C CYS A 106 1.22 4.99 11.27
N GLY A 107 2.41 5.38 10.81
CA GLY A 107 3.44 4.44 10.35
C GLY A 107 3.82 3.39 11.41
N SER A 108 3.88 3.75 12.69
CA SER A 108 4.13 2.82 13.79
C SER A 108 3.05 1.75 13.97
N TYR A 109 1.81 2.05 13.64
CA TYR A 109 0.71 1.05 13.65
C TYR A 109 0.80 0.04 12.51
N MET A 110 1.69 0.30 11.54
CA MET A 110 1.90 -0.58 10.39
C MET A 110 3.02 -1.60 10.60
N HIS A 111 3.77 -1.50 11.70
CA HIS A 111 4.86 -2.44 12.02
C HIS A 111 4.38 -3.89 11.98
N GLY A 112 5.14 -4.74 11.28
CA GLY A 112 4.84 -6.16 11.12
C GLY A 112 3.68 -6.50 10.18
N LYS A 113 2.89 -5.54 9.73
CA LYS A 113 1.82 -5.79 8.74
C LYS A 113 2.42 -5.92 7.34
N PRO A 114 2.04 -6.93 6.53
CA PRO A 114 2.54 -7.05 5.17
C PRO A 114 2.07 -5.91 4.29
N GLY A 115 2.99 -5.38 3.47
CA GLY A 115 2.73 -4.32 2.52
C GLY A 115 3.14 -4.69 1.10
N ALA A 116 2.43 -4.16 0.09
CA ALA A 116 2.80 -4.35 -1.30
C ALA A 116 2.47 -3.12 -2.16
N ALA A 117 3.36 -2.83 -3.11
CA ALA A 117 3.14 -1.83 -4.15
C ALA A 117 2.79 -2.50 -5.47
N ILE A 118 1.94 -1.85 -6.27
CA ILE A 118 1.59 -2.22 -7.65
C ILE A 118 1.75 -0.98 -8.54
N ALA A 119 2.39 -1.16 -9.70
CA ALA A 119 2.50 -0.13 -10.72
C ALA A 119 1.78 -0.54 -11.99
N SER A 120 0.92 0.33 -12.55
CA SER A 120 0.33 0.12 -13.88
C SER A 120 0.87 1.13 -14.87
N CYS A 121 1.32 0.69 -16.03
CA CYS A 121 1.81 1.57 -17.08
C CYS A 121 1.48 1.06 -18.48
N ARG A 122 1.58 1.95 -19.45
CA ARG A 122 1.53 1.57 -20.86
C ARG A 122 2.79 0.83 -21.31
N ARG A 123 3.99 1.27 -20.85
CA ARG A 123 5.27 0.75 -21.36
C ARG A 123 6.41 0.67 -20.35
N SER A 124 6.71 1.73 -19.61
CA SER A 124 7.91 1.80 -18.74
C SER A 124 7.68 2.67 -17.52
N GLY A 125 8.65 2.66 -16.58
CA GLY A 125 8.62 3.45 -15.34
C GLY A 125 8.00 2.71 -14.16
N THR A 126 7.60 1.46 -14.32
CA THR A 126 7.04 0.63 -13.24
C THR A 126 8.05 0.44 -12.11
N THR A 127 9.31 0.14 -12.41
CA THR A 127 10.35 -0.09 -11.39
C THR A 127 10.56 1.12 -10.50
N ALA A 128 10.72 2.32 -11.06
CA ALA A 128 10.89 3.54 -10.28
C ALA A 128 9.65 3.87 -9.42
N THR A 129 8.44 3.62 -9.95
CA THR A 129 7.19 3.77 -9.20
C THR A 129 7.10 2.76 -8.06
N PHE A 130 7.40 1.51 -8.33
CA PHE A 130 7.43 0.42 -7.36
C PHE A 130 8.44 0.70 -6.23
N ASP A 131 9.67 1.08 -6.58
CA ASP A 131 10.72 1.41 -5.60
C ASP A 131 10.33 2.59 -4.71
N ARG A 132 9.72 3.63 -5.29
CA ARG A 132 9.27 4.80 -4.51
C ARG A 132 8.18 4.42 -3.51
N LEU A 133 7.22 3.58 -3.90
CA LEU A 133 6.13 3.15 -3.02
C LEU A 133 6.63 2.19 -1.92
N ASN A 134 7.54 1.28 -2.22
CA ASN A 134 8.10 0.35 -1.23
C ASN A 134 8.84 1.05 -0.09
N LYS A 135 9.33 2.29 -0.29
CA LYS A 135 9.99 3.05 0.78
C LYS A 135 9.06 3.39 1.95
N PHE A 136 7.76 3.53 1.71
CA PHE A 136 6.79 3.71 2.80
C PHE A 136 6.71 2.47 3.69
N PHE A 137 6.76 1.28 3.08
CA PHE A 137 6.69 0.02 3.80
C PHE A 137 7.99 -0.25 4.57
N THR A 138 9.12 -0.12 3.91
CA THR A 138 10.42 -0.45 4.51
C THR A 138 10.78 0.45 5.69
N ILE A 139 10.51 1.77 5.63
CA ILE A 139 10.76 2.67 6.75
C ILE A 139 9.79 2.42 7.93
N SER A 140 8.63 1.80 7.66
CA SER A 140 7.62 1.47 8.66
C SER A 140 7.71 0.01 9.13
N GLN A 141 8.82 -0.66 8.91
CA GLN A 141 9.07 -2.06 9.31
C GLN A 141 7.97 -3.03 8.87
N MET A 142 7.38 -2.77 7.71
CA MET A 142 6.41 -3.65 7.10
C MET A 142 7.13 -4.68 6.22
N PRO A 143 6.88 -5.97 6.39
CA PRO A 143 7.38 -6.97 5.44
C PRO A 143 6.80 -6.70 4.04
N VAL A 144 7.69 -6.53 3.05
CA VAL A 144 7.27 -6.32 1.66
C VAL A 144 6.97 -7.66 1.02
N VAL A 145 5.73 -7.81 0.51
CA VAL A 145 5.29 -9.05 -0.13
C VAL A 145 5.88 -9.13 -1.53
N SER A 146 6.65 -10.18 -1.78
CA SER A 146 7.27 -10.48 -3.08
C SER A 146 6.43 -11.46 -3.90
N THR A 147 6.71 -11.48 -5.20
CA THR A 147 6.10 -12.39 -6.18
C THR A 147 7.19 -13.00 -7.06
N GLN A 148 6.81 -13.74 -8.11
CA GLN A 148 7.77 -14.28 -9.09
C GLN A 148 8.42 -13.20 -9.96
N TYR A 149 7.86 -11.97 -10.01
CA TYR A 149 8.41 -10.82 -10.72
C TYR A 149 8.05 -9.51 -9.99
N TRP A 150 8.49 -8.35 -10.47
CA TRP A 150 8.07 -7.07 -9.90
C TRP A 150 6.58 -6.80 -10.16
N ASN A 151 5.89 -6.25 -9.18
CA ASN A 151 4.44 -6.07 -9.20
C ASN A 151 4.02 -4.96 -10.17
N GLY A 152 3.97 -5.27 -11.44
CA GLY A 152 3.57 -4.37 -12.51
C GLY A 152 2.59 -5.01 -13.48
N VAL A 153 1.72 -4.18 -14.08
CA VAL A 153 0.84 -4.55 -15.18
C VAL A 153 0.95 -3.53 -16.32
N HIS A 154 0.73 -3.97 -17.55
CA HIS A 154 0.85 -3.16 -18.76
C HIS A 154 -0.48 -3.09 -19.51
N GLY A 155 -0.84 -1.90 -19.97
CA GLY A 155 -2.03 -1.64 -20.79
C GLY A 155 -2.41 -0.17 -20.77
N ASN A 156 -3.14 0.30 -21.80
CA ASN A 156 -3.73 1.64 -21.87
C ASN A 156 -5.14 1.69 -21.28
N ASN A 157 -5.80 0.56 -21.18
CA ASN A 157 -7.16 0.40 -20.69
C ASN A 157 -7.30 -0.93 -19.94
N PRO A 158 -8.39 -1.14 -19.20
CA PRO A 158 -8.62 -2.37 -18.44
C PRO A 158 -8.53 -3.66 -19.26
N ASP A 159 -9.07 -3.66 -20.47
CA ASP A 159 -9.08 -4.85 -21.33
C ASP A 159 -7.67 -5.26 -21.75
N GLU A 160 -6.81 -4.28 -22.07
CA GLU A 160 -5.40 -4.55 -22.37
C GLU A 160 -4.66 -5.12 -21.15
N VAL A 161 -4.95 -4.64 -19.94
CA VAL A 161 -4.36 -5.20 -18.70
C VAL A 161 -4.76 -6.65 -18.51
N LEU A 162 -5.99 -7.03 -18.83
CA LEU A 162 -6.43 -8.43 -18.76
C LEU A 162 -5.68 -9.35 -19.75
N HIS A 163 -5.13 -8.79 -20.82
CA HIS A 163 -4.27 -9.52 -21.78
C HIS A 163 -2.79 -9.56 -21.37
N ASP A 164 -2.36 -8.79 -20.35
CA ASP A 164 -1.04 -8.94 -19.74
C ASP A 164 -1.04 -10.16 -18.79
N LEU A 165 -0.93 -11.34 -19.39
CA LEU A 165 -1.06 -12.61 -18.66
C LEU A 165 -0.01 -12.77 -17.56
N GLU A 166 1.22 -12.27 -17.76
CA GLU A 166 2.29 -12.30 -16.77
C GLU A 166 2.00 -11.33 -15.62
N GLY A 167 1.58 -10.10 -15.93
CA GLY A 167 1.18 -9.10 -14.93
C GLY A 167 0.00 -9.59 -14.09
N MET A 168 -1.03 -10.15 -14.72
CA MET A 168 -2.20 -10.71 -14.01
C MET A 168 -1.82 -11.93 -13.16
N GLN A 169 -0.92 -12.80 -13.63
CA GLN A 169 -0.39 -13.89 -12.81
C GLN A 169 0.38 -13.35 -11.59
N THR A 170 1.16 -12.29 -11.79
CA THR A 170 1.90 -11.62 -10.71
C THR A 170 0.93 -11.06 -9.66
N MET A 171 -0.18 -10.46 -10.07
CA MET A 171 -1.22 -9.96 -9.15
C MET A 171 -1.86 -11.10 -8.33
N ARG A 172 -2.20 -12.23 -8.95
CA ARG A 172 -2.73 -13.41 -8.23
C ARG A 172 -1.72 -13.97 -7.24
N THR A 173 -0.45 -14.05 -7.65
CA THR A 173 0.64 -14.51 -6.77
C THR A 173 0.79 -13.56 -5.58
N LEU A 174 0.73 -12.25 -5.81
CA LEU A 174 0.78 -11.25 -4.74
C LEU A 174 -0.31 -11.47 -3.70
N GLY A 175 -1.57 -11.62 -4.13
CA GLY A 175 -2.69 -11.87 -3.24
C GLY A 175 -2.52 -13.14 -2.41
N ARG A 176 -2.12 -14.24 -3.04
CA ARG A 176 -1.87 -15.53 -2.36
C ARG A 176 -0.72 -15.46 -1.37
N ASN A 177 0.41 -14.83 -1.75
CA ASN A 177 1.56 -14.68 -0.86
C ASN A 177 1.23 -13.79 0.34
N MET A 178 0.50 -12.69 0.15
CA MET A 178 0.04 -11.84 1.24
C MET A 178 -0.91 -12.57 2.17
N ALA A 179 -1.87 -13.33 1.63
CA ALA A 179 -2.79 -14.14 2.44
C ALA A 179 -2.05 -15.21 3.25
N TRP A 180 -1.07 -15.89 2.64
CA TRP A 180 -0.22 -16.86 3.34
C TRP A 180 0.55 -16.20 4.48
N MET A 181 1.18 -15.05 4.23
CA MET A 181 1.94 -14.31 5.23
C MET A 181 1.08 -13.88 6.41
N ILE A 182 -0.12 -13.31 6.15
CA ILE A 182 -1.08 -12.93 7.20
C ILE A 182 -1.46 -14.16 8.05
N LYS A 183 -1.77 -15.29 7.42
CA LYS A 183 -2.13 -16.52 8.14
C LYS A 183 -0.97 -17.06 8.97
N CYS A 184 0.27 -16.98 8.47
CA CYS A 184 1.45 -17.38 9.23
C CYS A 184 1.65 -16.50 10.46
N PHE A 185 1.46 -15.18 10.35
CA PHE A 185 1.58 -14.25 11.47
C PHE A 185 0.51 -14.50 12.52
N GLU A 186 -0.73 -14.73 12.11
CA GLU A 186 -1.82 -15.08 13.04
C GLU A 186 -1.57 -16.43 13.75
N ALA A 187 -1.10 -17.44 13.01
CA ALA A 187 -0.74 -18.72 13.59
C ALA A 187 0.42 -18.61 14.58
N GLY A 188 1.45 -17.83 14.23
CA GLY A 188 2.56 -17.52 15.12
C GLY A 188 2.10 -16.83 16.40
N LYS A 189 1.27 -15.81 16.28
CA LYS A 189 0.71 -15.08 17.41
C LYS A 189 -0.12 -16.00 18.33
N ALA A 190 -0.89 -16.92 17.76
CA ALA A 190 -1.68 -17.88 18.54
C ALA A 190 -0.84 -18.82 19.41
N VAL A 191 0.45 -19.01 19.08
CA VAL A 191 1.40 -19.81 19.87
C VAL A 191 2.44 -18.94 20.62
N GLY A 192 2.21 -17.63 20.74
CA GLY A 192 3.06 -16.69 21.50
C GLY A 192 4.28 -16.15 20.74
N ILE A 193 4.33 -16.28 19.41
CA ILE A 193 5.34 -15.61 18.58
C ILE A 193 4.82 -14.23 18.20
N GLU A 194 5.30 -13.21 18.89
CA GLU A 194 4.91 -11.82 18.65
C GLU A 194 5.92 -11.12 17.73
N PHE A 195 5.48 -10.00 17.12
CA PHE A 195 6.42 -9.11 16.42
C PHE A 195 7.46 -8.58 17.42
N PRO A 196 8.76 -8.48 17.05
CA PRO A 196 9.82 -8.06 17.96
C PRO A 196 9.51 -6.73 18.66
N GLU A 197 9.79 -6.67 19.97
CA GLU A 197 9.70 -5.43 20.73
C GLU A 197 10.60 -4.36 20.10
N GLN A 198 10.08 -3.15 20.04
CA GLN A 198 10.80 -2.04 19.42
C GLN A 198 11.67 -1.33 20.47
N GLU A 199 12.94 -1.20 20.15
CA GLU A 199 13.84 -0.35 20.95
C GLU A 199 13.43 1.13 20.85
N GLU A 200 13.83 1.92 21.85
CA GLU A 200 13.70 3.38 21.79
C GLU A 200 14.49 3.91 20.58
N ARG A 201 13.83 4.72 19.77
CA ARG A 201 14.43 5.22 18.53
C ARG A 201 15.56 6.20 18.82
N VAL A 202 16.79 5.86 18.44
CA VAL A 202 17.91 6.78 18.42
C VAL A 202 17.90 7.60 17.13
N SER A 203 17.93 8.92 17.26
CA SER A 203 18.03 9.85 16.14
C SER A 203 19.38 10.55 16.15
N THR A 204 20.10 10.48 15.02
CA THR A 204 21.38 11.17 14.85
C THR A 204 21.19 12.41 13.99
N ASN A 205 21.62 13.57 14.51
CA ASN A 205 21.66 14.81 13.77
C ASN A 205 23.13 15.14 13.43
N PHE A 206 23.47 15.21 12.14
CA PHE A 206 24.81 15.52 11.64
C PHE A 206 25.10 17.02 11.56
N ILE A 207 24.10 17.87 11.79
CA ILE A 207 24.27 19.32 11.85
C ILE A 207 24.74 19.67 13.27
N ARG A 208 25.95 20.20 13.35
CA ARG A 208 26.57 20.64 14.61
C ARG A 208 26.74 22.14 14.62
#